data_7710bf975e248e45fbc62bc17babb513
#
_entry.id   7710bf975e248e45fbc62bc17babb513
#
_cell.length_a   1.000
_cell.length_b   1.000
_cell.length_c   1.000
_cell.angle_alpha   90.00
_cell.angle_beta   90.00
_cell.angle_gamma   90.00
#
_symmetry.space_group_name_H-M   'P 1'
#
loop_
_entity.id
_entity.type
_entity.pdbx_description
1 polymer ?
#
loop_
_entity_poly.entity_id
_entity_poly.type
_entity_poly.pdbx_seq_one_letter_code
_entity_poly.pdbx_strand_id
1 'polypeptide(L)'
;DHLASRWGYNTGSYNGMPNTKIKNYKVLARVDWNINTVHKLTLKYSQMEGDDDRLMSSSTPNGVNSGGPNTWTTQTRFGPNAMSFENSQYSFRDNVRTASLELNSNWKGKFSNQLIATGTKIRTTRSVGGGLFPFVEIMGDPTKSGVAATYAGGARQNYMAAGTENFSNNNDVKNDIFNITNNLTYYKGKHSITLGGTYEYQYVGNMFMPGSQSYYAYGSLEEFINPAARPIAYTYTFSRIPGEDAVYSAEMKIGQLGVYLQDEININSRVKLSVGLRVDKPIYLEDPLENPAITALTFPGKDGSPTNYSTGMWPKSTLYYSPRVNVRWDMNGDKSMIVRAGTGVYTGRIPFVYLTNMPTNSGMYQVSVIANAAQLAQISFNPDPKAWQSLFT
;
A
#
# COMPACT_ATOMS: atom_id res chain seq x y z
N ASP A 1 -5.64 -32.34 -13.82
CA ASP A 1 -6.49 -33.43 -13.29
C ASP A 1 -6.13 -33.85 -11.85
N HIS A 2 -4.82 -33.93 -11.48
CA HIS A 2 -4.38 -34.40 -10.16
C HIS A 2 -4.96 -33.58 -8.99
N LEU A 3 -4.92 -32.23 -9.06
CA LEU A 3 -5.47 -31.36 -8.03
C LEU A 3 -6.99 -31.49 -7.91
N ALA A 4 -7.68 -31.61 -9.05
CA ALA A 4 -9.14 -31.76 -9.06
C ALA A 4 -9.58 -33.13 -8.51
N SER A 5 -8.94 -34.23 -8.96
CA SER A 5 -9.32 -35.58 -8.57
C SER A 5 -9.00 -35.90 -7.10
N ARG A 6 -7.91 -35.36 -6.57
CA ARG A 6 -7.45 -35.68 -5.21
C ARG A 6 -7.96 -34.72 -4.15
N TRP A 7 -8.11 -33.43 -4.47
CA TRP A 7 -8.47 -32.39 -3.50
C TRP A 7 -9.65 -31.51 -3.92
N GLY A 8 -10.28 -31.80 -5.06
CA GLY A 8 -11.44 -31.06 -5.55
C GLY A 8 -11.12 -29.63 -6.02
N TYR A 9 -9.83 -29.27 -6.16
CA TYR A 9 -9.44 -27.94 -6.57
C TYR A 9 -9.42 -27.79 -8.09
N ASN A 10 -10.21 -26.84 -8.60
CA ASN A 10 -10.20 -26.47 -10.01
C ASN A 10 -9.12 -25.42 -10.28
N THR A 11 -8.14 -25.75 -11.08
CA THR A 11 -7.06 -24.83 -11.47
C THR A 11 -7.49 -23.80 -12.52
N GLY A 12 -8.65 -23.99 -13.14
CA GLY A 12 -9.04 -23.25 -14.34
C GLY A 12 -8.31 -23.74 -15.60
N SER A 13 -8.43 -22.99 -16.69
CA SER A 13 -7.81 -23.32 -17.96
C SER A 13 -6.30 -23.16 -17.91
N TYR A 14 -5.60 -23.99 -18.66
CA TYR A 14 -4.15 -23.85 -18.95
C TYR A 14 -3.90 -23.37 -20.39
N ASN A 15 -4.92 -23.30 -21.21
CA ASN A 15 -4.81 -23.04 -22.62
C ASN A 15 -5.22 -21.59 -22.93
N GLY A 16 -4.23 -20.80 -23.27
CA GLY A 16 -4.41 -19.38 -23.58
C GLY A 16 -4.31 -18.48 -22.36
N MET A 17 -3.90 -17.25 -22.60
CA MET A 17 -3.97 -16.20 -21.58
C MET A 17 -5.41 -15.82 -21.38
N PRO A 18 -5.94 -15.80 -20.16
CA PRO A 18 -7.29 -15.31 -19.93
C PRO A 18 -7.39 -13.84 -20.32
N ASN A 19 -8.58 -13.45 -20.74
CA ASN A 19 -8.87 -12.06 -21.06
C ASN A 19 -8.84 -11.22 -19.76
N THR A 20 -7.73 -10.55 -19.51
CA THR A 20 -7.66 -9.56 -18.44
C THR A 20 -8.54 -8.36 -18.79
N LYS A 21 -9.38 -7.94 -17.88
CA LYS A 21 -10.31 -6.83 -18.06
C LYS A 21 -10.05 -5.76 -17.02
N ILE A 22 -10.10 -4.51 -17.48
CA ILE A 22 -10.14 -3.35 -16.59
C ILE A 22 -11.51 -2.72 -16.74
N LYS A 23 -12.28 -2.66 -15.66
CA LYS A 23 -13.59 -2.02 -15.61
C LYS A 23 -13.59 -0.97 -14.54
N ASN A 24 -14.16 0.18 -14.80
CA ASN A 24 -14.39 1.18 -13.77
C ASN A 24 -15.70 1.92 -13.99
N TYR A 25 -16.33 2.27 -12.86
CA TYR A 25 -17.50 3.12 -12.81
C TYR A 25 -17.17 4.36 -12.01
N LYS A 26 -17.52 5.52 -12.53
CA LYS A 26 -17.33 6.79 -11.85
C LYS A 26 -18.63 7.56 -11.81
N VAL A 27 -19.01 8.02 -10.63
CA VAL A 27 -20.18 8.83 -10.39
C VAL A 27 -19.75 10.12 -9.73
N LEU A 28 -20.26 11.24 -10.18
CA LEU A 28 -20.08 12.55 -9.60
C LEU A 28 -21.44 13.25 -9.49
N ALA A 29 -21.76 13.71 -8.29
CA ALA A 29 -22.91 14.58 -8.04
C ALA A 29 -22.44 15.87 -7.38
N ARG A 30 -23.00 17.00 -7.77
CA ARG A 30 -22.72 18.31 -7.21
C ARG A 30 -23.99 19.13 -7.09
N VAL A 31 -24.15 19.79 -5.96
CA VAL A 31 -25.21 20.75 -5.70
C VAL A 31 -24.58 22.06 -5.23
N ASP A 32 -24.91 23.15 -5.88
CA ASP A 32 -24.51 24.49 -5.49
C ASP A 32 -25.77 25.24 -5.03
N TRP A 33 -25.74 25.74 -3.79
CA TRP A 33 -26.84 26.47 -3.20
C TRP A 33 -26.38 27.87 -2.75
N ASN A 34 -26.92 28.90 -3.39
CA ASN A 34 -26.76 30.27 -2.95
C ASN A 34 -27.75 30.52 -1.83
N ILE A 35 -27.32 30.34 -0.57
CA ILE A 35 -28.18 30.53 0.64
C ILE A 35 -28.66 31.96 0.72
N ASN A 36 -27.77 32.91 0.44
CA ASN A 36 -28.06 34.33 0.33
C ASN A 36 -26.92 35.04 -0.44
N THR A 37 -26.90 36.37 -0.44
CA THR A 37 -25.88 37.17 -1.15
C THR A 37 -24.47 37.07 -0.54
N VAL A 38 -24.33 36.52 0.67
CA VAL A 38 -23.05 36.36 1.40
C VAL A 38 -22.58 34.93 1.34
N HIS A 39 -23.47 33.96 1.47
CA HIS A 39 -23.13 32.55 1.66
C HIS A 39 -23.53 31.69 0.48
N LYS A 40 -22.54 30.92 -0.02
CA LYS A 40 -22.73 29.87 -1.02
C LYS A 40 -22.26 28.54 -0.46
N LEU A 41 -23.12 27.52 -0.47
CA LEU A 41 -22.81 26.15 -0.08
C LEU A 41 -22.67 25.30 -1.34
N THR A 42 -21.63 24.50 -1.39
CA THR A 42 -21.42 23.45 -2.41
C THR A 42 -21.32 22.10 -1.72
N LEU A 43 -22.12 21.15 -2.16
CA LEU A 43 -22.03 19.75 -1.77
C LEU A 43 -21.56 18.93 -2.97
N LYS A 44 -20.60 18.04 -2.76
CA LYS A 44 -20.10 17.13 -3.79
C LYS A 44 -20.05 15.71 -3.26
N TYR A 45 -20.39 14.77 -4.09
CA TYR A 45 -20.17 13.35 -3.87
C TYR A 45 -19.52 12.75 -5.10
N SER A 46 -18.48 11.95 -4.90
CA SER A 46 -17.86 11.17 -5.97
C SER A 46 -17.63 9.73 -5.51
N GLN A 47 -17.83 8.81 -6.44
CA GLN A 47 -17.57 7.39 -6.25
C GLN A 47 -16.83 6.85 -7.46
N MET A 48 -15.84 6.03 -7.20
CA MET A 48 -15.15 5.21 -8.20
C MET A 48 -15.15 3.76 -7.71
N GLU A 49 -15.56 2.86 -8.57
CA GLU A 49 -15.40 1.42 -8.39
C GLU A 49 -14.63 0.89 -9.59
N GLY A 50 -13.58 0.13 -9.34
CA GLY A 50 -12.71 -0.44 -10.36
C GLY A 50 -12.39 -1.89 -10.07
N ASP A 51 -12.43 -2.71 -11.13
CA ASP A 51 -11.90 -4.07 -11.15
C ASP A 51 -10.78 -4.11 -12.20
N ASP A 52 -9.62 -4.63 -11.83
CA ASP A 52 -8.44 -4.74 -12.66
C ASP A 52 -7.85 -6.15 -12.53
N ASP A 53 -8.08 -6.97 -13.56
CA ASP A 53 -7.57 -8.34 -13.61
C ASP A 53 -6.07 -8.34 -13.85
N ARG A 54 -5.36 -9.09 -13.03
CA ARG A 54 -3.90 -9.20 -13.03
C ARG A 54 -3.44 -10.62 -13.24
N LEU A 55 -2.36 -10.74 -13.99
CA LEU A 55 -1.61 -11.99 -14.06
C LEU A 55 -0.99 -12.28 -12.69
N MET A 56 -0.68 -13.55 -12.47
CA MET A 56 0.06 -13.99 -11.31
C MET A 56 1.36 -13.19 -11.15
N SER A 57 1.69 -12.78 -9.92
CA SER A 57 2.93 -12.07 -9.62
C SER A 57 4.17 -12.95 -9.92
N SER A 58 5.25 -12.31 -10.37
CA SER A 58 6.58 -12.95 -10.44
C SER A 58 7.31 -12.94 -9.09
N SER A 59 6.75 -12.29 -8.05
CA SER A 59 7.35 -12.22 -6.73
C SER A 59 7.34 -13.56 -6.02
N THR A 60 8.43 -13.88 -5.30
CA THR A 60 8.51 -15.04 -4.40
C THR A 60 8.12 -14.69 -2.98
N PRO A 61 7.67 -15.68 -2.20
CA PRO A 61 7.60 -15.53 -0.75
C PRO A 61 8.97 -15.18 -0.18
N ASN A 62 8.95 -14.41 0.92
CA ASN A 62 10.17 -14.00 1.61
C ASN A 62 11.11 -15.21 1.87
N GLY A 63 12.36 -15.07 1.47
CA GLY A 63 13.43 -16.00 1.83
C GLY A 63 13.64 -17.22 0.95
N VAL A 64 12.76 -17.52 -0.01
CA VAL A 64 12.91 -18.70 -0.87
C VAL A 64 14.08 -18.57 -1.85
N ASN A 65 14.52 -17.36 -2.15
CA ASN A 65 15.60 -17.07 -3.12
C ASN A 65 16.97 -16.76 -2.48
N SER A 66 17.15 -16.91 -1.21
CA SER A 66 18.40 -16.51 -0.56
C SER A 66 19.46 -17.61 -0.55
N GLY A 67 20.14 -17.78 -1.69
CA GLY A 67 21.52 -18.26 -1.68
C GLY A 67 21.82 -19.73 -1.34
N GLY A 68 20.84 -20.62 -1.36
CA GLY A 68 21.07 -22.05 -1.13
C GLY A 68 21.38 -22.83 -2.42
N PRO A 69 21.84 -24.08 -2.33
CA PRO A 69 22.14 -24.93 -3.49
C PRO A 69 20.91 -25.26 -4.36
N ASN A 70 19.72 -24.89 -3.93
CA ASN A 70 18.43 -25.04 -4.62
C ASN A 70 17.83 -23.70 -5.05
N THR A 71 18.64 -22.70 -5.33
CA THR A 71 18.16 -21.40 -5.80
C THR A 71 17.49 -21.56 -7.16
N TRP A 72 16.25 -21.09 -7.25
CA TRP A 72 15.52 -20.89 -8.49
C TRP A 72 15.03 -19.44 -8.56
N THR A 73 14.80 -18.98 -9.77
CA THR A 73 14.31 -17.62 -9.99
C THR A 73 12.84 -17.65 -10.39
N THR A 74 12.03 -16.86 -9.71
CA THR A 74 10.61 -16.68 -9.99
C THR A 74 10.33 -15.94 -11.30
N GLN A 75 11.32 -15.25 -11.83
CA GLN A 75 11.21 -14.62 -13.16
C GLN A 75 10.89 -15.62 -14.25
N THR A 76 11.15 -16.90 -14.01
CA THR A 76 10.85 -17.98 -14.97
C THR A 76 9.37 -18.38 -15.02
N ARG A 77 8.51 -17.91 -14.12
CA ARG A 77 7.05 -18.17 -14.19
C ARG A 77 6.39 -17.70 -15.49
N PHE A 78 6.95 -16.68 -16.12
CA PHE A 78 6.50 -16.15 -17.41
C PHE A 78 7.44 -16.48 -18.56
N GLY A 79 8.36 -17.42 -18.34
CA GLY A 79 9.25 -17.91 -19.38
C GLY A 79 8.53 -18.79 -20.41
N PRO A 80 9.16 -19.04 -21.57
CA PRO A 80 8.56 -19.84 -22.66
C PRO A 80 8.28 -21.31 -22.28
N ASN A 81 8.89 -21.77 -21.18
CA ASN A 81 8.75 -23.12 -20.68
C ASN A 81 7.88 -23.23 -19.43
N ALA A 82 7.27 -22.12 -18.99
CA ALA A 82 6.45 -22.08 -17.79
C ALA A 82 4.96 -22.03 -18.14
N MET A 83 4.14 -22.74 -17.38
CA MET A 83 2.69 -22.75 -17.49
C MET A 83 2.07 -22.37 -16.16
N SER A 84 1.21 -21.36 -16.17
CA SER A 84 0.36 -21.01 -15.04
C SER A 84 -1.12 -21.24 -15.40
N PHE A 85 -1.89 -21.63 -14.39
CA PHE A 85 -3.31 -21.87 -14.58
C PHE A 85 -4.12 -20.61 -14.30
N GLU A 86 -5.30 -20.51 -14.92
CA GLU A 86 -6.18 -19.34 -14.87
C GLU A 86 -6.49 -18.92 -13.42
N ASN A 87 -6.78 -19.85 -12.53
CA ASN A 87 -7.17 -19.55 -11.15
C ASN A 87 -6.00 -19.15 -10.24
N SER A 88 -4.77 -19.10 -10.75
CA SER A 88 -3.61 -18.49 -10.10
C SER A 88 -3.51 -16.96 -10.35
N GLN A 89 -4.47 -16.40 -11.06
CA GLN A 89 -4.58 -14.94 -11.27
C GLN A 89 -5.41 -14.30 -10.17
N TYR A 90 -5.38 -12.99 -10.14
CA TYR A 90 -6.14 -12.21 -9.16
C TYR A 90 -6.68 -10.93 -9.77
N SER A 91 -7.63 -10.31 -9.11
CA SER A 91 -8.16 -9.01 -9.50
C SER A 91 -7.99 -8.02 -8.35
N PHE A 92 -7.56 -6.80 -8.65
CA PHE A 92 -7.70 -5.66 -7.76
C PHE A 92 -9.12 -5.15 -7.81
N ARG A 93 -9.67 -4.86 -6.64
CA ARG A 93 -10.94 -4.17 -6.50
C ARG A 93 -10.73 -2.90 -5.71
N ASP A 94 -10.90 -1.78 -6.38
CA ASP A 94 -10.78 -0.46 -5.80
C ASP A 94 -12.16 0.16 -5.61
N ASN A 95 -12.44 0.63 -4.40
CA ASN A 95 -13.63 1.39 -4.08
C ASN A 95 -13.20 2.68 -3.38
N VAL A 96 -13.47 3.81 -4.04
CA VAL A 96 -13.17 5.15 -3.50
C VAL A 96 -14.45 5.95 -3.44
N ARG A 97 -14.81 6.43 -2.25
CA ARG A 97 -15.99 7.28 -2.03
C ARG A 97 -15.55 8.55 -1.32
N THR A 98 -15.91 9.68 -1.88
CA THR A 98 -15.59 11.01 -1.32
C THR A 98 -16.86 11.86 -1.25
N ALA A 99 -17.09 12.42 -0.09
CA ALA A 99 -18.10 13.47 0.12
C ALA A 99 -17.41 14.75 0.60
N SER A 100 -17.80 15.89 0.06
CA SER A 100 -17.28 17.19 0.50
C SER A 100 -18.37 18.24 0.62
N LEU A 101 -18.19 19.10 1.61
CA LEU A 101 -18.96 20.32 1.84
C LEU A 101 -18.00 21.49 1.75
N GLU A 102 -18.37 22.52 1.00
CA GLU A 102 -17.64 23.76 0.88
C GLU A 102 -18.59 24.94 1.10
N LEU A 103 -18.34 25.73 2.16
CA LEU A 103 -19.07 26.96 2.43
C LEU A 103 -18.15 28.16 2.14
N ASN A 104 -18.52 28.92 1.12
CA ASN A 104 -17.89 30.18 0.78
C ASN A 104 -18.75 31.35 1.27
N SER A 105 -18.13 32.26 2.01
CA SER A 105 -18.79 33.45 2.56
C SER A 105 -18.00 34.70 2.17
N ASN A 106 -18.70 35.76 1.74
CA ASN A 106 -18.09 37.02 1.36
C ASN A 106 -18.86 38.20 1.98
N TRP A 107 -18.24 38.92 2.91
CA TRP A 107 -18.82 40.04 3.59
C TRP A 107 -18.38 41.36 2.95
N LYS A 108 -19.09 41.78 1.91
CA LYS A 108 -18.92 43.08 1.19
C LYS A 108 -17.45 43.39 0.83
N GLY A 109 -16.67 42.35 0.44
CA GLY A 109 -15.27 42.52 0.05
C GLY A 109 -14.29 42.88 1.16
N LYS A 110 -14.73 42.98 2.42
CA LYS A 110 -13.85 43.22 3.57
C LYS A 110 -13.28 41.94 4.15
N PHE A 111 -14.10 40.91 4.19
CA PHE A 111 -13.72 39.58 4.62
C PHE A 111 -14.25 38.52 3.65
N SER A 112 -13.51 37.47 3.46
CA SER A 112 -14.02 36.24 2.89
C SER A 112 -13.62 35.05 3.76
N ASN A 113 -14.47 34.02 3.78
CA ASN A 113 -14.18 32.78 4.46
C ASN A 113 -14.50 31.61 3.55
N GLN A 114 -13.64 30.64 3.56
CA GLN A 114 -13.84 29.34 2.90
C GLN A 114 -13.67 28.24 3.95
N LEU A 115 -14.75 27.51 4.20
CA LEU A 115 -14.73 26.29 5.02
C LEU A 115 -14.93 25.10 4.10
N ILE A 116 -14.01 24.14 4.16
CA ILE A 116 -14.09 22.89 3.41
C ILE A 116 -14.00 21.73 4.39
N ALA A 117 -14.96 20.80 4.33
CA ALA A 117 -14.92 19.53 5.04
C ALA A 117 -15.05 18.40 4.02
N THR A 118 -14.15 17.42 4.09
CA THR A 118 -14.10 16.29 3.15
C THR A 118 -13.91 14.98 3.89
N GLY A 119 -14.73 13.99 3.56
CA GLY A 119 -14.57 12.61 4.00
C GLY A 119 -14.30 11.71 2.81
N THR A 120 -13.27 10.88 2.88
CA THR A 120 -12.92 9.90 1.83
C THR A 120 -12.75 8.53 2.45
N LYS A 121 -13.35 7.52 1.82
CA LYS A 121 -13.13 6.10 2.12
C LYS A 121 -12.50 5.42 0.92
N ILE A 122 -11.37 4.73 1.14
CA ILE A 122 -10.68 3.93 0.15
C ILE A 122 -10.62 2.50 0.65
N ARG A 123 -11.01 1.57 -0.20
CA ARG A 123 -10.89 0.13 0.03
C ARG A 123 -10.30 -0.50 -1.21
N THR A 124 -9.11 -1.07 -1.06
CA THR A 124 -8.47 -1.86 -2.10
C THR A 124 -8.36 -3.28 -1.60
N THR A 125 -9.02 -4.20 -2.28
CA THR A 125 -9.04 -5.63 -1.94
C THR A 125 -8.56 -6.46 -3.14
N ARG A 126 -8.20 -7.71 -2.87
CA ARG A 126 -7.85 -8.68 -3.91
C ARG A 126 -8.85 -9.83 -3.88
N SER A 127 -9.16 -10.33 -5.06
CA SER A 127 -9.98 -11.54 -5.21
C SER A 127 -9.30 -12.54 -6.14
N VAL A 128 -9.52 -13.82 -5.87
CA VAL A 128 -8.98 -14.94 -6.64
C VAL A 128 -10.12 -15.76 -7.23
N GLY A 129 -9.93 -16.33 -8.43
CA GLY A 129 -11.00 -16.96 -9.19
C GLY A 129 -11.37 -18.38 -8.74
N GLY A 130 -10.42 -19.15 -8.22
CA GLY A 130 -10.59 -20.61 -8.00
C GLY A 130 -10.92 -21.01 -6.57
N GLY A 131 -11.17 -20.06 -5.67
CA GLY A 131 -11.19 -20.33 -4.23
C GLY A 131 -9.78 -20.38 -3.63
N LEU A 132 -9.70 -20.40 -2.30
CA LEU A 132 -8.42 -20.42 -1.58
C LEU A 132 -7.82 -21.83 -1.58
N PHE A 133 -6.56 -21.93 -1.98
CA PHE A 133 -5.81 -23.17 -2.06
C PHE A 133 -4.31 -22.89 -1.96
N PRO A 134 -3.48 -23.80 -1.40
CA PRO A 134 -2.04 -23.62 -1.37
C PRO A 134 -1.44 -23.35 -2.75
N PHE A 135 -0.46 -22.46 -2.80
CA PHE A 135 0.25 -22.17 -4.03
C PHE A 135 1.34 -23.20 -4.25
N VAL A 136 1.32 -23.87 -5.40
CA VAL A 136 2.27 -24.92 -5.77
C VAL A 136 3.06 -24.48 -6.98
N GLU A 137 4.38 -24.54 -6.86
CA GLU A 137 5.32 -24.41 -7.98
C GLU A 137 6.00 -25.74 -8.25
N ILE A 138 5.99 -26.16 -9.49
CA ILE A 138 6.65 -27.37 -9.96
C ILE A 138 7.78 -26.93 -10.87
N MET A 139 9.00 -27.37 -10.56
CA MET A 139 10.19 -27.06 -11.33
C MET A 139 10.32 -28.03 -12.53
N GLY A 140 10.95 -27.57 -13.58
CA GLY A 140 11.33 -28.46 -14.70
C GLY A 140 12.42 -29.44 -14.30
N ASP A 141 12.30 -30.69 -14.77
CA ASP A 141 13.35 -31.70 -14.63
C ASP A 141 14.41 -31.47 -15.69
N PRO A 142 15.64 -31.08 -15.30
CA PRO A 142 16.72 -30.82 -16.26
C PRO A 142 17.19 -32.06 -17.01
N THR A 143 16.79 -33.25 -16.60
CA THR A 143 17.19 -34.51 -17.24
C THR A 143 16.25 -34.94 -18.35
N LYS A 144 15.07 -34.31 -18.48
CA LYS A 144 14.07 -34.68 -19.49
C LYS A 144 14.18 -33.82 -20.75
N SER A 145 14.09 -34.47 -21.88
CA SER A 145 14.08 -33.84 -23.21
C SER A 145 12.90 -32.87 -23.34
N GLY A 146 13.15 -31.64 -23.82
CA GLY A 146 12.14 -30.63 -24.08
C GLY A 146 11.92 -29.63 -22.92
N VAL A 147 12.49 -29.87 -21.75
CA VAL A 147 12.54 -28.92 -20.67
C VAL A 147 13.90 -28.23 -20.68
N ALA A 148 13.93 -26.90 -20.79
CA ALA A 148 15.21 -26.19 -20.73
C ALA A 148 15.85 -26.45 -19.36
N ALA A 149 16.96 -27.15 -19.37
CA ALA A 149 17.55 -27.76 -18.19
C ALA A 149 18.00 -26.75 -17.14
N THR A 150 18.48 -25.59 -17.55
CA THR A 150 19.06 -24.63 -16.63
C THR A 150 18.99 -23.20 -17.19
N TYR A 151 18.67 -22.25 -16.33
CA TYR A 151 19.00 -20.87 -16.57
C TYR A 151 20.52 -20.67 -16.46
N ALA A 152 21.07 -19.64 -17.12
CA ALA A 152 22.49 -19.35 -16.97
C ALA A 152 22.86 -19.26 -15.48
N GLY A 153 23.66 -20.20 -15.00
CA GLY A 153 24.01 -20.32 -13.57
C GLY A 153 23.49 -21.58 -12.86
N GLY A 154 22.78 -22.48 -13.54
CA GLY A 154 22.36 -23.79 -12.97
C GLY A 154 21.08 -23.72 -12.12
N ALA A 155 20.35 -22.61 -12.13
CA ALA A 155 19.08 -22.46 -11.38
C ALA A 155 17.97 -23.32 -12.04
N ARG A 156 17.13 -23.96 -11.22
CA ARG A 156 15.93 -24.66 -11.69
C ARG A 156 14.94 -23.65 -12.26
N GLN A 157 14.23 -24.04 -13.32
CA GLN A 157 13.19 -23.22 -13.95
C GLN A 157 11.81 -23.65 -13.47
N ASN A 158 10.91 -22.68 -13.39
CA ASN A 158 9.49 -22.93 -13.22
C ASN A 158 8.94 -23.68 -14.44
N TYR A 159 8.20 -24.75 -14.20
CA TYR A 159 7.49 -25.50 -15.23
C TYR A 159 5.98 -25.32 -15.12
N MET A 160 5.43 -25.46 -13.91
CA MET A 160 4.01 -25.23 -13.63
C MET A 160 3.82 -24.45 -12.35
N ALA A 161 2.76 -23.64 -12.31
CA ALA A 161 2.31 -22.98 -11.10
C ALA A 161 0.78 -23.05 -11.00
N ALA A 162 0.25 -23.44 -9.84
CA ALA A 162 -1.18 -23.55 -9.56
C ALA A 162 -1.49 -23.16 -8.11
N GLY A 163 -2.74 -22.87 -7.82
CA GLY A 163 -3.20 -22.45 -6.49
C GLY A 163 -3.46 -20.95 -6.39
N THR A 164 -3.83 -20.48 -5.22
CA THR A 164 -4.04 -19.06 -4.93
C THR A 164 -2.74 -18.30 -5.09
N GLU A 165 -2.76 -17.21 -5.84
CA GLU A 165 -1.57 -16.38 -6.05
C GLU A 165 -0.95 -16.00 -4.70
N ASN A 166 0.33 -16.29 -4.57
CA ASN A 166 1.00 -16.38 -3.28
C ASN A 166 1.36 -15.01 -2.68
N PHE A 167 1.52 -13.97 -3.51
CA PHE A 167 2.00 -12.66 -3.06
C PHE A 167 0.87 -11.67 -2.82
N SER A 168 -0.20 -11.76 -3.61
CA SER A 168 -1.28 -10.76 -3.60
C SER A 168 -2.47 -11.15 -2.74
N ASN A 169 -2.65 -12.43 -2.41
CA ASN A 169 -3.70 -12.83 -1.48
C ASN A 169 -3.41 -12.25 -0.07
N ASN A 170 -4.46 -11.80 0.64
CA ASN A 170 -4.34 -11.10 1.92
C ASN A 170 -3.38 -9.89 1.85
N ASN A 171 -3.60 -9.05 0.83
CA ASN A 171 -2.88 -7.79 0.63
C ASN A 171 -3.91 -6.67 0.40
N ASP A 172 -4.63 -6.31 1.44
CA ASP A 172 -5.72 -5.35 1.40
C ASP A 172 -5.33 -4.03 2.05
N VAL A 173 -5.91 -2.94 1.55
CA VAL A 173 -5.70 -1.59 2.09
C VAL A 173 -7.03 -0.95 2.43
N LYS A 174 -7.11 -0.41 3.65
CA LYS A 174 -8.17 0.48 4.12
C LYS A 174 -7.59 1.86 4.36
N ASN A 175 -8.27 2.89 3.89
CA ASN A 175 -7.89 4.25 4.23
C ASN A 175 -9.15 5.11 4.38
N ASP A 176 -9.37 5.65 5.58
CA ASP A 176 -10.45 6.57 5.90
C ASP A 176 -9.82 7.92 6.22
N ILE A 177 -10.19 8.95 5.47
CA ILE A 177 -9.61 10.29 5.59
C ILE A 177 -10.74 11.26 5.89
N PHE A 178 -10.57 12.05 6.91
CA PHE A 178 -11.40 13.22 7.17
C PHE A 178 -10.51 14.46 7.21
N ASN A 179 -10.85 15.46 6.42
CA ASN A 179 -10.13 16.73 6.37
C ASN A 179 -11.10 17.89 6.57
N ILE A 180 -10.70 18.85 7.41
CA ILE A 180 -11.36 20.14 7.54
C ILE A 180 -10.33 21.24 7.33
N THR A 181 -10.67 22.22 6.50
CA THR A 181 -9.83 23.40 6.23
C THR A 181 -10.69 24.64 6.32
N ASN A 182 -10.19 25.66 7.03
CA ASN A 182 -10.82 26.97 7.09
C ASN A 182 -9.82 28.06 6.72
N ASN A 183 -10.22 28.95 5.83
CA ASN A 183 -9.46 30.11 5.36
C ASN A 183 -10.26 31.37 5.62
N LEU A 184 -9.80 32.25 6.49
CA LEU A 184 -10.35 33.59 6.70
C LEU A 184 -9.41 34.60 6.06
N THR A 185 -9.88 35.34 5.08
CA THR A 185 -9.11 36.39 4.41
C THR A 185 -9.68 37.75 4.73
N TYR A 186 -8.81 38.65 5.15
CA TYR A 186 -9.09 40.06 5.41
C TYR A 186 -8.46 40.94 4.33
N TYR A 187 -9.27 41.78 3.71
CA TYR A 187 -8.82 42.70 2.66
C TYR A 187 -8.70 44.11 3.22
N LYS A 188 -7.48 44.70 3.16
CA LYS A 188 -7.23 46.07 3.64
C LYS A 188 -6.20 46.76 2.72
N GLY A 189 -6.67 47.69 1.93
CA GLY A 189 -5.82 48.45 1.01
C GLY A 189 -5.09 47.55 0.04
N LYS A 190 -3.76 47.48 0.13
CA LYS A 190 -2.90 46.63 -0.72
C LYS A 190 -2.75 45.20 -0.21
N HIS A 191 -3.26 44.89 0.97
CA HIS A 191 -3.06 43.62 1.66
C HIS A 191 -4.28 42.69 1.55
N SER A 192 -3.98 41.42 1.35
CA SER A 192 -4.94 40.30 1.44
C SER A 192 -4.37 39.29 2.45
N ILE A 193 -4.74 39.46 3.73
CA ILE A 193 -4.20 38.68 4.84
C ILE A 193 -5.08 37.45 5.05
N THR A 194 -4.54 36.27 4.90
CA THR A 194 -5.23 34.99 5.12
C THR A 194 -4.69 34.30 6.36
N LEU A 195 -5.56 34.06 7.33
CA LEU A 195 -5.34 33.13 8.42
C LEU A 195 -6.05 31.82 8.09
N GLY A 196 -5.33 30.72 8.08
CA GLY A 196 -5.88 29.41 7.78
C GLY A 196 -5.53 28.34 8.81
N GLY A 197 -6.43 27.37 8.92
CA GLY A 197 -6.23 26.19 9.74
C GLY A 197 -6.67 24.93 9.00
N THR A 198 -5.94 23.85 9.18
CA THR A 198 -6.28 22.52 8.64
C THR A 198 -6.17 21.48 9.73
N TYR A 199 -7.12 20.58 9.77
CA TYR A 199 -7.00 19.34 10.52
C TYR A 199 -7.34 18.18 9.61
N GLU A 200 -6.50 17.18 9.60
CA GLU A 200 -6.75 15.93 8.90
C GLU A 200 -6.62 14.78 9.89
N TYR A 201 -7.61 13.91 9.89
CA TYR A 201 -7.56 12.61 10.52
C TYR A 201 -7.47 11.56 9.42
N GLN A 202 -6.60 10.58 9.61
CA GLN A 202 -6.45 9.47 8.69
C GLN A 202 -6.28 8.16 9.45
N TYR A 203 -7.15 7.20 9.13
CA TYR A 203 -6.98 5.80 9.50
C TYR A 203 -6.43 5.06 8.29
N VAL A 204 -5.34 4.35 8.48
CA VAL A 204 -4.70 3.48 7.48
C VAL A 204 -4.61 2.08 8.04
N GLY A 205 -5.23 1.11 7.38
CA GLY A 205 -5.04 -0.31 7.64
C GLY A 205 -4.37 -0.97 6.44
N ASN A 206 -3.23 -1.60 6.65
CA ASN A 206 -2.50 -2.34 5.64
C ASN A 206 -2.38 -3.80 6.05
N MET A 207 -2.96 -4.68 5.24
CA MET A 207 -2.78 -6.11 5.32
C MET A 207 -1.75 -6.51 4.26
N PHE A 208 -0.74 -7.27 4.66
CA PHE A 208 0.24 -7.82 3.74
C PHE A 208 0.78 -9.13 4.28
N MET A 209 0.19 -10.25 3.83
CA MET A 209 0.49 -11.60 4.30
C MET A 209 0.84 -12.52 3.12
N PRO A 210 1.96 -12.30 2.42
CA PRO A 210 2.38 -13.18 1.32
C PRO A 210 2.62 -14.59 1.85
N GLY A 211 2.13 -15.61 1.12
CA GLY A 211 2.21 -17.00 1.55
C GLY A 211 1.17 -17.43 2.58
N SER A 212 0.13 -16.64 2.81
CA SER A 212 -0.92 -16.95 3.78
C SER A 212 -1.77 -18.20 3.45
N GLN A 213 -1.71 -18.67 2.21
CA GLN A 213 -2.31 -19.96 1.80
C GLN A 213 -1.28 -21.11 1.73
N SER A 214 -0.12 -20.92 2.33
CA SER A 214 1.07 -21.75 2.19
C SER A 214 1.61 -21.84 0.75
N TYR A 215 2.92 -22.07 0.66
CA TYR A 215 3.64 -22.21 -0.61
C TYR A 215 4.45 -23.50 -0.59
N TYR A 216 4.32 -24.27 -1.64
CA TYR A 216 5.08 -25.48 -1.86
C TYR A 216 5.85 -25.41 -3.18
N ALA A 217 7.11 -25.82 -3.20
CA ALA A 217 7.85 -26.05 -4.42
C ALA A 217 8.30 -27.51 -4.50
N TYR A 218 8.17 -28.11 -5.67
CA TYR A 218 8.61 -29.47 -5.97
C TYR A 218 9.62 -29.47 -7.12
N GLY A 219 10.57 -30.38 -7.08
CA GLY A 219 11.64 -30.50 -8.08
C GLY A 219 11.16 -30.99 -9.43
N SER A 220 10.04 -31.74 -9.46
CA SER A 220 9.43 -32.23 -10.71
C SER A 220 7.93 -32.52 -10.53
N LEU A 221 7.24 -32.76 -11.63
CA LEU A 221 5.82 -33.16 -11.60
C LEU A 221 5.66 -34.56 -10.97
N GLU A 222 6.58 -35.48 -11.22
CA GLU A 222 6.57 -36.80 -10.64
C GLU A 222 6.71 -36.76 -9.13
N GLU A 223 7.57 -35.90 -8.60
CA GLU A 223 7.69 -35.67 -7.16
C GLU A 223 6.38 -35.11 -6.57
N PHE A 224 5.76 -34.15 -7.24
CA PHE A 224 4.49 -33.59 -6.76
C PHE A 224 3.35 -34.61 -6.71
N ILE A 225 3.27 -35.47 -7.71
CA ILE A 225 2.23 -36.53 -7.79
C ILE A 225 2.50 -37.66 -6.80
N ASN A 226 3.74 -37.90 -6.44
CA ASN A 226 4.13 -38.97 -5.50
C ASN A 226 3.85 -38.53 -4.04
N PRO A 227 2.91 -39.16 -3.32
CA PRO A 227 2.59 -38.78 -1.95
C PRO A 227 3.74 -39.00 -0.94
N ALA A 228 4.73 -39.80 -1.29
CA ALA A 228 5.91 -40.01 -0.45
C ALA A 228 7.01 -38.95 -0.66
N ALA A 229 6.96 -38.20 -1.76
CA ALA A 229 7.94 -37.17 -2.02
C ALA A 229 7.71 -35.93 -1.11
N ARG A 230 8.78 -35.20 -0.88
CA ARG A 230 8.79 -34.00 -0.06
C ARG A 230 9.02 -32.76 -0.93
N PRO A 231 8.44 -31.61 -0.55
CA PRO A 231 8.73 -30.37 -1.25
C PRO A 231 10.19 -29.97 -1.06
N ILE A 232 10.75 -29.31 -2.05
CA ILE A 232 12.10 -28.72 -1.98
C ILE A 232 12.09 -27.35 -1.28
N ALA A 233 10.91 -26.72 -1.15
CA ALA A 233 10.69 -25.54 -0.33
C ALA A 233 9.25 -25.49 0.19
N TYR A 234 9.10 -24.91 1.35
CA TYR A 234 7.81 -24.60 1.98
C TYR A 234 7.93 -23.26 2.72
N THR A 235 6.94 -22.40 2.52
CA THR A 235 6.78 -21.17 3.32
C THR A 235 5.31 -20.99 3.71
N TYR A 236 5.11 -20.34 4.84
CA TYR A 236 3.76 -20.03 5.32
C TYR A 236 3.80 -18.73 6.13
N THR A 237 2.82 -17.88 5.92
CA THR A 237 2.59 -16.68 6.73
C THR A 237 1.26 -16.81 7.47
N PHE A 238 1.29 -16.70 8.77
CA PHE A 238 0.10 -16.82 9.62
C PHE A 238 -0.01 -15.68 10.63
N SER A 239 -1.24 -15.39 11.02
CA SER A 239 -1.54 -14.42 12.06
C SER A 239 -1.15 -14.93 13.44
N ARG A 240 -0.67 -14.02 14.29
CA ARG A 240 -0.46 -14.25 15.73
C ARG A 240 -1.62 -13.73 16.57
N ILE A 241 -2.61 -13.11 15.96
CA ILE A 241 -3.80 -12.61 16.66
C ILE A 241 -4.80 -13.75 16.80
N PRO A 242 -5.18 -14.10 18.02
CA PRO A 242 -6.10 -15.22 18.26
C PRO A 242 -7.44 -15.02 17.55
N GLY A 243 -7.89 -16.05 16.81
CA GLY A 243 -9.15 -16.04 16.09
C GLY A 243 -9.15 -15.31 14.74
N GLU A 244 -8.03 -14.74 14.32
CA GLU A 244 -7.89 -14.05 13.03
C GLU A 244 -6.92 -14.79 12.11
N ASP A 245 -7.37 -15.28 10.98
CA ASP A 245 -6.51 -15.91 9.96
C ASP A 245 -5.84 -14.90 9.04
N ALA A 246 -6.45 -13.72 8.87
CA ALA A 246 -5.94 -12.61 8.11
C ALA A 246 -5.97 -11.35 8.98
N VAL A 247 -4.83 -10.67 9.08
CA VAL A 247 -4.66 -9.53 9.99
C VAL A 247 -4.17 -8.29 9.26
N TYR A 248 -4.74 -7.14 9.62
CA TYR A 248 -4.15 -5.85 9.28
C TYR A 248 -2.97 -5.60 10.20
N SER A 249 -1.79 -6.05 9.79
CA SER A 249 -0.57 -5.98 10.61
C SER A 249 -0.05 -4.56 10.83
N ALA A 250 -0.50 -3.60 10.03
CA ALA A 250 -0.22 -2.20 10.24
C ALA A 250 -1.52 -1.40 10.24
N GLU A 251 -1.94 -0.99 11.42
CA GLU A 251 -3.05 -0.05 11.59
C GLU A 251 -2.51 1.22 12.23
N MET A 252 -2.83 2.36 11.61
CA MET A 252 -2.38 3.67 12.07
C MET A 252 -3.52 4.65 12.08
N LYS A 253 -3.64 5.40 13.17
CA LYS A 253 -4.51 6.56 13.28
C LYS A 253 -3.64 7.80 13.44
N ILE A 254 -3.66 8.66 12.44
CA ILE A 254 -2.81 9.84 12.37
C ILE A 254 -3.67 11.09 12.25
N GLY A 255 -3.45 12.05 13.13
CA GLY A 255 -3.91 13.42 13.00
C GLY A 255 -2.80 14.29 12.41
N GLN A 256 -3.17 15.29 11.63
CA GLN A 256 -2.25 16.36 11.22
C GLN A 256 -2.92 17.69 11.39
N LEU A 257 -2.36 18.52 12.27
CA LEU A 257 -2.77 19.88 12.49
C LEU A 257 -1.85 20.82 11.71
N GLY A 258 -2.42 21.80 11.00
CA GLY A 258 -1.67 22.85 10.33
C GLY A 258 -2.34 24.22 10.56
N VAL A 259 -1.53 25.22 10.87
CA VAL A 259 -2.00 26.62 11.00
C VAL A 259 -1.07 27.49 10.16
N TYR A 260 -1.62 28.45 9.47
CA TYR A 260 -0.82 29.33 8.63
C TYR A 260 -1.38 30.75 8.56
N LEU A 261 -0.45 31.69 8.38
CA LEU A 261 -0.72 33.09 8.10
C LEU A 261 0.02 33.47 6.82
N GLN A 262 -0.69 34.11 5.90
CA GLN A 262 -0.11 34.60 4.64
C GLN A 262 -0.62 36.00 4.37
N ASP A 263 0.24 36.88 3.88
CA ASP A 263 -0.14 38.17 3.31
C ASP A 263 0.23 38.23 1.84
N GLU A 264 -0.74 38.55 1.00
CA GLU A 264 -0.53 38.93 -0.38
C GLU A 264 -0.61 40.44 -0.51
N ILE A 265 0.50 41.06 -0.90
CA ILE A 265 0.69 42.51 -0.93
C ILE A 265 0.78 42.97 -2.40
N ASN A 266 -0.18 43.78 -2.84
CA ASN A 266 -0.08 44.46 -4.12
C ASN A 266 0.81 45.71 -3.93
N ILE A 267 2.13 45.55 -4.08
CA ILE A 267 3.10 46.64 -3.91
C ILE A 267 2.76 47.79 -4.84
N ASN A 268 2.49 47.47 -6.12
CA ASN A 268 1.95 48.39 -7.11
C ASN A 268 1.12 47.58 -8.15
N SER A 269 0.69 48.24 -9.25
CA SER A 269 -0.12 47.59 -10.29
C SER A 269 0.60 46.44 -11.02
N ARG A 270 1.95 46.39 -10.96
CA ARG A 270 2.79 45.39 -11.66
C ARG A 270 3.39 44.35 -10.75
N VAL A 271 3.56 44.63 -9.44
CA VAL A 271 4.29 43.77 -8.51
C VAL A 271 3.37 43.32 -7.39
N LYS A 272 3.28 42.02 -7.23
CA LYS A 272 2.61 41.34 -6.10
C LYS A 272 3.65 40.52 -5.34
N LEU A 273 3.71 40.69 -4.04
CA LEU A 273 4.52 39.92 -3.10
C LEU A 273 3.60 39.06 -2.24
N SER A 274 3.97 37.81 -2.02
CA SER A 274 3.28 36.93 -1.04
C SER A 274 4.31 36.45 -0.02
N VAL A 275 4.00 36.64 1.27
CA VAL A 275 4.82 36.17 2.39
C VAL A 275 3.94 35.35 3.31
N GLY A 276 4.41 34.22 3.77
CA GLY A 276 3.64 33.37 4.66
C GLY A 276 4.48 32.44 5.51
N LEU A 277 3.90 32.01 6.60
CA LEU A 277 4.43 30.98 7.49
C LEU A 277 3.32 29.95 7.76
N ARG A 278 3.66 28.67 7.59
CA ARG A 278 2.84 27.55 8.00
C ARG A 278 3.57 26.75 9.07
N VAL A 279 2.82 26.30 10.07
CA VAL A 279 3.29 25.41 11.12
C VAL A 279 2.43 24.15 11.08
N ASP A 280 3.06 23.00 10.97
CA ASP A 280 2.41 21.69 10.93
C ASP A 280 2.86 20.82 12.10
N LYS A 281 1.95 19.99 12.61
CA LYS A 281 2.23 18.99 13.65
C LYS A 281 1.53 17.66 13.31
N PRO A 282 2.27 16.59 13.01
CA PRO A 282 1.71 15.24 12.96
C PRO A 282 1.41 14.76 14.39
N ILE A 283 0.34 13.99 14.55
CA ILE A 283 -0.11 13.43 15.83
C ILE A 283 -0.41 11.96 15.59
N TYR A 284 0.32 11.06 16.24
CA TYR A 284 0.04 9.64 16.21
C TYR A 284 -0.89 9.34 17.40
N LEU A 285 -2.05 8.72 17.12
CA LEU A 285 -3.12 8.56 18.10
C LEU A 285 -3.08 7.22 18.82
N GLU A 286 -2.41 6.24 18.25
CA GLU A 286 -2.23 4.89 18.81
C GLU A 286 -0.84 4.40 18.46
N ASP A 287 -0.20 3.67 19.36
CA ASP A 287 1.10 3.05 19.15
C ASP A 287 0.94 1.59 18.70
N PRO A 288 1.88 1.05 17.90
CA PRO A 288 1.88 -0.34 17.50
C PRO A 288 2.30 -1.25 18.67
N LEU A 289 2.08 -2.56 18.52
CA LEU A 289 2.55 -3.54 19.50
C LEU A 289 4.08 -3.58 19.52
N GLU A 290 4.66 -3.45 20.72
CA GLU A 290 6.09 -3.56 20.92
C GLU A 290 6.55 -5.00 20.89
N ASN A 291 7.67 -5.28 20.22
CA ASN A 291 8.41 -6.51 20.34
C ASN A 291 9.63 -6.29 21.26
N PRO A 292 9.61 -6.72 22.53
CA PRO A 292 10.69 -6.49 23.49
C PRO A 292 12.03 -7.10 23.04
N ALA A 293 11.99 -8.22 22.31
CA ALA A 293 13.20 -8.86 21.80
C ALA A 293 13.92 -8.00 20.75
N ILE A 294 13.18 -7.27 19.91
CA ILE A 294 13.77 -6.32 18.96
C ILE A 294 14.24 -5.06 19.68
N THR A 295 13.45 -4.55 20.63
CA THR A 295 13.83 -3.36 21.41
C THR A 295 15.11 -3.56 22.21
N ALA A 296 15.40 -4.79 22.64
CA ALA A 296 16.64 -5.13 23.35
C ALA A 296 17.88 -5.14 22.43
N LEU A 297 17.72 -5.19 21.11
CA LEU A 297 18.84 -5.19 20.17
C LEU A 297 19.42 -3.79 20.01
N THR A 298 20.73 -3.75 19.81
CA THR A 298 21.48 -2.51 19.59
C THR A 298 21.83 -2.37 18.11
N PHE A 299 21.52 -1.21 17.54
CA PHE A 299 21.77 -0.87 16.14
C PHE A 299 22.67 0.38 16.07
N PRO A 300 23.38 0.61 14.95
CA PRO A 300 24.02 1.89 14.70
C PRO A 300 22.98 3.02 14.65
N GLY A 301 23.14 4.02 15.50
CA GLY A 301 22.36 5.25 15.43
C GLY A 301 22.76 6.15 14.26
N LYS A 302 22.06 7.27 14.12
CA LYS A 302 22.30 8.24 13.02
C LYS A 302 23.75 8.79 13.00
N ASP A 303 24.37 8.87 14.15
CA ASP A 303 25.76 9.32 14.36
C ASP A 303 26.74 8.13 14.51
N GLY A 304 26.27 6.90 14.28
CA GLY A 304 27.04 5.67 14.46
C GLY A 304 27.09 5.16 15.91
N SER A 305 26.53 5.88 16.89
CA SER A 305 26.46 5.42 18.27
C SER A 305 25.53 4.22 18.46
N PRO A 306 25.81 3.32 19.42
CA PRO A 306 24.90 2.23 19.77
C PRO A 306 23.54 2.78 20.23
N THR A 307 22.46 2.35 19.58
CA THR A 307 21.10 2.86 19.83
C THR A 307 20.09 1.71 19.81
N ASN A 308 19.14 1.73 20.75
CA ASN A 308 18.00 0.81 20.77
C ASN A 308 16.80 1.50 20.16
N TYR A 309 16.04 0.77 19.32
CA TYR A 309 14.82 1.25 18.70
C TYR A 309 13.63 0.42 19.15
N SER A 310 12.56 1.06 19.63
CA SER A 310 11.31 0.37 19.95
C SER A 310 10.44 0.18 18.71
N THR A 311 9.87 -1.01 18.54
CA THR A 311 8.84 -1.30 17.56
C THR A 311 7.44 -0.84 18.00
N GLY A 312 7.29 -0.45 19.28
CA GLY A 312 6.05 0.06 19.87
C GLY A 312 5.89 1.57 19.80
N MET A 313 6.66 2.27 18.97
CA MET A 313 6.65 3.73 18.89
C MET A 313 6.65 4.24 17.46
N TRP A 314 5.86 5.27 17.21
CA TRP A 314 5.97 6.07 16.00
C TRP A 314 7.07 7.15 16.10
N PRO A 315 7.48 7.77 14.99
CA PRO A 315 8.38 8.92 15.03
C PRO A 315 7.84 10.04 15.92
N LYS A 316 8.74 10.81 16.55
CA LYS A 316 8.35 11.91 17.43
C LYS A 316 7.49 12.93 16.70
N SER A 317 6.37 13.29 17.34
CA SER A 317 5.53 14.41 16.90
C SER A 317 6.25 15.73 17.19
N THR A 318 6.75 16.40 16.15
CA THR A 318 7.44 17.69 16.25
C THR A 318 6.72 18.76 15.44
N LEU A 319 6.97 20.03 15.75
CA LEU A 319 6.49 21.14 14.95
C LEU A 319 7.40 21.35 13.74
N TYR A 320 6.79 21.50 12.58
CA TYR A 320 7.47 21.81 11.32
C TYR A 320 7.09 23.21 10.85
N TYR A 321 8.11 24.03 10.56
CA TYR A 321 7.93 25.41 10.13
C TYR A 321 8.23 25.54 8.64
N SER A 322 7.29 26.12 7.90
CA SER A 322 7.34 26.26 6.45
C SER A 322 7.18 27.72 6.03
N PRO A 323 8.21 28.58 6.18
CA PRO A 323 8.20 29.94 5.65
C PRO A 323 8.25 29.94 4.13
N ARG A 324 7.54 30.90 3.50
CA ARG A 324 7.44 31.02 2.04
C ARG A 324 7.44 32.49 1.62
N VAL A 325 8.13 32.80 0.52
CA VAL A 325 8.10 34.11 -0.11
C VAL A 325 7.96 33.90 -1.63
N ASN A 326 7.05 34.64 -2.24
CA ASN A 326 6.83 34.60 -3.68
C ASN A 326 6.65 36.00 -4.21
N VAL A 327 7.18 36.27 -5.42
CA VAL A 327 6.96 37.51 -6.14
C VAL A 327 6.38 37.23 -7.52
N ARG A 328 5.43 38.04 -7.93
CA ARG A 328 4.90 38.10 -9.28
C ARG A 328 5.12 39.50 -9.83
N TRP A 329 5.81 39.60 -10.95
CA TRP A 329 6.12 40.87 -11.59
C TRP A 329 5.66 40.87 -13.06
N ASP A 330 4.78 41.80 -13.38
CA ASP A 330 4.35 42.13 -14.73
C ASP A 330 5.32 43.18 -15.28
N MET A 331 6.32 42.75 -16.06
CA MET A 331 7.42 43.60 -16.49
C MET A 331 6.95 44.77 -17.36
N ASN A 332 6.04 44.51 -18.28
CA ASN A 332 5.55 45.50 -19.25
C ASN A 332 4.31 46.23 -18.76
N GLY A 333 3.60 45.70 -17.76
CA GLY A 333 2.34 46.24 -17.21
C GLY A 333 1.09 45.90 -18.02
N ASP A 334 1.23 45.20 -19.12
CA ASP A 334 0.16 44.75 -20.04
C ASP A 334 -0.07 43.23 -19.97
N LYS A 335 0.60 42.57 -19.04
CA LYS A 335 0.59 41.11 -18.83
C LYS A 335 1.20 40.29 -19.98
N SER A 336 1.86 40.91 -20.93
CA SER A 336 2.56 40.22 -22.03
C SER A 336 3.80 39.45 -21.53
N MET A 337 4.46 39.95 -20.47
CA MET A 337 5.59 39.28 -19.83
C MET A 337 5.46 39.27 -18.31
N ILE A 338 5.27 38.10 -17.73
CA ILE A 338 5.11 37.91 -16.30
C ILE A 338 6.23 37.04 -15.76
N VAL A 339 7.04 37.58 -14.86
CA VAL A 339 8.05 36.83 -14.09
C VAL A 339 7.45 36.40 -12.75
N ARG A 340 7.68 35.14 -12.38
CA ARG A 340 7.34 34.60 -11.06
C ARG A 340 8.57 33.95 -10.47
N ALA A 341 8.88 34.27 -9.22
CA ALA A 341 9.94 33.66 -8.46
C ALA A 341 9.48 33.44 -7.02
N GLY A 342 10.04 32.43 -6.39
CA GLY A 342 9.69 32.15 -5.01
C GLY A 342 10.69 31.18 -4.38
N THR A 343 10.73 31.25 -3.04
CA THR A 343 11.52 30.33 -2.22
C THR A 343 10.76 29.99 -0.95
N GLY A 344 11.10 28.87 -0.32
CA GLY A 344 10.48 28.47 0.93
C GLY A 344 10.94 27.11 1.43
N VAL A 345 10.54 26.82 2.64
CA VAL A 345 10.67 25.48 3.23
C VAL A 345 9.33 24.76 3.05
N TYR A 346 9.39 23.52 2.60
CA TYR A 346 8.22 22.70 2.36
C TYR A 346 8.33 21.41 3.16
N THR A 347 7.35 21.14 4.01
CA THR A 347 7.28 19.91 4.78
C THR A 347 6.32 18.95 4.09
N GLY A 348 6.84 17.81 3.66
CA GLY A 348 6.04 16.70 3.12
C GLY A 348 5.67 15.70 4.20
N ARG A 349 4.71 14.82 3.90
CA ARG A 349 4.40 13.66 4.74
C ARG A 349 5.36 12.53 4.44
N ILE A 350 5.68 11.74 5.45
CA ILE A 350 6.33 10.44 5.25
C ILE A 350 5.31 9.54 4.54
N PRO A 351 5.66 8.91 3.42
CA PRO A 351 4.80 7.90 2.79
C PRO A 351 4.48 6.79 3.77
N PHE A 352 3.19 6.45 3.91
CA PHE A 352 2.75 5.47 4.92
C PHE A 352 3.37 4.09 4.75
N VAL A 353 3.74 3.70 3.54
CA VAL A 353 4.42 2.42 3.29
C VAL A 353 5.70 2.25 4.12
N TYR A 354 6.43 3.33 4.41
CA TYR A 354 7.61 3.25 5.28
C TYR A 354 7.23 3.04 6.76
N LEU A 355 6.09 3.57 7.18
CA LEU A 355 5.59 3.38 8.54
C LEU A 355 4.95 2.00 8.71
N THR A 356 4.21 1.50 7.70
CA THR A 356 3.51 0.21 7.78
C THR A 356 4.44 -0.99 7.82
N ASN A 357 5.65 -0.87 7.24
CA ASN A 357 6.60 -1.98 7.20
C ASN A 357 7.10 -2.38 8.59
N MET A 358 7.22 -1.44 9.53
CA MET A 358 7.71 -1.74 10.88
C MET A 358 6.76 -2.68 11.64
N PRO A 359 5.47 -2.38 11.86
CA PRO A 359 4.58 -3.29 12.55
C PRO A 359 4.34 -4.59 11.77
N THR A 360 4.28 -4.55 10.42
CA THR A 360 4.13 -5.74 9.59
C THR A 360 5.26 -6.75 9.81
N ASN A 361 6.49 -6.27 9.96
CA ASN A 361 7.68 -7.10 10.14
C ASN A 361 8.14 -7.24 11.59
N SER A 362 7.41 -6.68 12.56
CA SER A 362 7.76 -6.75 13.99
C SER A 362 7.65 -8.16 14.59
N GLY A 363 6.94 -9.08 13.90
CA GLY A 363 6.64 -10.42 14.40
C GLY A 363 5.53 -10.46 15.46
N MET A 364 4.87 -9.32 15.76
CA MET A 364 3.83 -9.24 16.79
C MET A 364 2.43 -9.58 16.24
N TYR A 365 2.18 -9.25 14.98
CA TYR A 365 0.87 -9.46 14.34
C TYR A 365 0.83 -10.71 13.47
N GLN A 366 1.92 -10.99 12.78
CA GLN A 366 2.07 -12.13 11.87
C GLN A 366 3.50 -12.65 11.88
N VAL A 367 3.66 -13.89 11.43
CA VAL A 367 4.96 -14.53 11.25
C VAL A 367 5.02 -15.17 9.88
N SER A 368 6.10 -14.91 9.15
CA SER A 368 6.45 -15.63 7.92
C SER A 368 7.54 -16.64 8.24
N VAL A 369 7.31 -17.90 7.92
CA VAL A 369 8.23 -19.00 8.20
C VAL A 369 8.71 -19.66 6.90
N ILE A 370 9.93 -20.18 6.95
CA ILE A 370 10.57 -20.91 5.89
C ILE A 370 11.05 -22.21 6.49
N ALA A 371 10.65 -23.33 5.91
CA ALA A 371 11.06 -24.64 6.39
C ALA A 371 12.55 -24.91 6.12
N ASN A 372 13.27 -25.30 7.17
CA ASN A 372 14.62 -25.85 7.03
C ASN A 372 14.58 -27.33 6.56
N ALA A 373 15.73 -27.93 6.33
CA ALA A 373 15.82 -29.29 5.80
C ALA A 373 15.15 -30.34 6.72
N ALA A 374 15.27 -30.20 8.04
CA ALA A 374 14.65 -31.13 9.00
C ALA A 374 13.12 -30.99 9.03
N GLN A 375 12.60 -29.77 8.85
CA GLN A 375 11.16 -29.49 8.73
C GLN A 375 10.63 -29.99 7.38
N LEU A 376 11.34 -29.75 6.27
CA LEU A 376 10.93 -30.23 4.95
C LEU A 376 10.80 -31.76 4.89
N ALA A 377 11.63 -32.49 5.63
CA ALA A 377 11.54 -33.95 5.73
C ALA A 377 10.21 -34.44 6.35
N GLN A 378 9.50 -33.60 7.09
CA GLN A 378 8.21 -33.88 7.72
C GLN A 378 7.02 -33.39 6.91
N ILE A 379 7.25 -32.42 6.00
CA ILE A 379 6.19 -31.75 5.24
C ILE A 379 5.84 -32.57 4.00
N SER A 380 4.55 -32.80 3.76
CA SER A 380 3.98 -33.26 2.49
C SER A 380 2.94 -32.28 2.02
N PHE A 381 2.50 -32.37 0.78
CA PHE A 381 1.41 -31.48 0.32
C PHE A 381 0.13 -31.70 1.12
N ASN A 382 -0.44 -30.61 1.61
CA ASN A 382 -1.73 -30.59 2.31
C ASN A 382 -2.54 -29.37 1.85
N PRO A 383 -3.83 -29.53 1.48
CA PRO A 383 -4.68 -28.41 1.06
C PRO A 383 -5.04 -27.46 2.20
N ASP A 384 -4.93 -27.87 3.46
CA ASP A 384 -5.07 -26.99 4.61
C ASP A 384 -3.75 -26.20 4.81
N PRO A 385 -3.74 -24.85 4.66
CA PRO A 385 -2.53 -24.07 4.83
C PRO A 385 -1.96 -24.12 6.26
N LYS A 386 -2.78 -24.47 7.26
CA LYS A 386 -2.39 -24.57 8.66
C LYS A 386 -1.79 -25.94 9.06
N ALA A 387 -1.85 -26.92 8.17
CA ALA A 387 -1.48 -28.31 8.49
C ALA A 387 -0.10 -28.45 9.14
N TRP A 388 0.84 -27.58 8.80
CA TRP A 388 2.24 -27.66 9.26
C TRP A 388 2.61 -26.51 10.21
N GLN A 389 1.66 -25.67 10.62
CA GLN A 389 1.92 -24.51 11.47
C GLN A 389 2.63 -24.89 12.78
N SER A 390 2.27 -26.01 13.38
CA SER A 390 2.88 -26.50 14.63
C SER A 390 4.38 -26.82 14.54
N LEU A 391 4.94 -26.96 13.35
CA LEU A 391 6.40 -27.13 13.18
C LEU A 391 7.17 -25.82 13.39
N PHE A 392 6.49 -24.68 13.50
CA PHE A 392 7.07 -23.35 13.53
C PHE A 392 6.64 -22.53 14.78
N THR A 393 5.80 -23.09 15.62
CA THR A 393 5.28 -22.45 16.86
C THR A 393 5.93 -22.99 18.11
#